data_31460ede2b8d953e354e58aac20796e3
#
_entry.id   31460ede2b8d953e354e58aac20796e3
#
_cell.length_a   1.000
_cell.length_b   1.000
_cell.length_c   1.000
_cell.angle_alpha   90.00
_cell.angle_beta   90.00
_cell.angle_gamma   90.00
#
_symmetry.space_group_name_H-M   'P 1'
#
loop_
_entity.id
_entity.type
_entity.pdbx_description
1 polymer ?
#
loop_
_entity_poly.entity_id
_entity_poly.type
_entity_poly.pdbx_seq_one_letter_code
_entity_poly.pdbx_strand_id
1 'polypeptide(L)'
;YFIAEKYVNTDGDILGAPQEYENQQADWFLLNQQGKVLLQYSNKDVLRLRGFGDGFLRLNRRYRTDMILDMKGNTQFTYGYDDYHDVGSFSEGLAMAMNYEEGKCGYVNTKGEEVIPFSFYTADPFSEGLAAVGVDLPKEEGTQSAETRYGYIDKKGGWVIEPKYRDAFAFRDGLAKVEDTDRNIGYIDKTGKEVIPLRYNKITDFWNGKAFAQEKSGEVILIDTTGKKLKSIITGKYLDDCGNGIISTEVSEQVAPGRVEYVKLYFDENGRISKEDARWRMRLSEGLAPYQDEKTGKYGYVGEDGTWVIAPTFDFARDFKDGYAVVSRKVTLANGKEDVQWGTVCHPI
;
A
#
# COMPACT_ATOMS: atom_id res chain seq x y z
N TYR A 1 4.05 16.10 7.25
CA TYR A 1 2.84 16.35 8.04
C TYR A 1 2.42 15.08 8.75
N PHE A 2 1.90 15.22 9.98
CA PHE A 2 1.37 14.09 10.75
C PHE A 2 -0.09 14.35 11.09
N ILE A 3 -0.89 13.32 11.07
CA ILE A 3 -2.25 13.34 11.57
C ILE A 3 -2.22 12.66 12.95
N ALA A 4 -2.64 13.41 13.98
CA ALA A 4 -2.76 12.90 15.33
C ALA A 4 -4.22 12.90 15.78
N GLU A 5 -4.57 11.92 16.58
CA GLU A 5 -5.90 11.76 17.15
C GLU A 5 -5.78 11.75 18.68
N LYS A 6 -6.62 12.53 19.33
CA LYS A 6 -6.72 12.58 20.78
C LYS A 6 -8.12 12.19 21.20
N TYR A 7 -8.22 11.13 21.98
CA TYR A 7 -9.47 10.70 22.60
C TYR A 7 -9.68 11.39 23.94
N VAL A 8 -10.88 11.90 24.17
CA VAL A 8 -11.28 12.56 25.41
C VAL A 8 -12.58 11.90 25.87
N ASN A 9 -12.66 11.53 27.16
CA ASN A 9 -13.94 11.12 27.75
C ASN A 9 -14.86 12.33 27.97
N THR A 10 -16.11 12.10 28.43
CA THR A 10 -17.07 13.16 28.74
C THR A 10 -16.60 14.10 29.85
N ASP A 11 -15.62 13.69 30.66
CA ASP A 11 -15.07 14.44 31.77
C ASP A 11 -13.78 15.19 31.40
N GLY A 12 -13.31 15.07 30.13
CA GLY A 12 -12.15 15.76 29.61
C GLY A 12 -10.81 15.04 29.81
N ASP A 13 -10.82 13.80 30.34
CA ASP A 13 -9.59 13.03 30.50
C ASP A 13 -9.13 12.42 29.18
N ILE A 14 -7.80 12.39 28.96
CA ILE A 14 -7.19 11.74 27.82
C ILE A 14 -7.23 10.22 28.01
N LEU A 15 -7.86 9.53 27.07
CA LEU A 15 -7.92 8.07 27.05
C LEU A 15 -6.92 7.48 26.08
N GLY A 16 -6.40 6.29 26.38
CA GLY A 16 -5.71 5.45 25.41
C GLY A 16 -6.68 5.02 24.28
N ALA A 17 -6.14 4.56 23.13
CA ALA A 17 -6.98 4.12 22.01
C ALA A 17 -8.02 3.09 22.44
N PRO A 18 -9.33 3.36 22.29
CA PRO A 18 -10.37 2.51 22.85
C PRO A 18 -10.63 1.27 22.01
N GLN A 19 -11.04 0.20 22.68
CA GLN A 19 -11.53 -1.03 22.04
C GLN A 19 -13.01 -0.98 21.61
N GLU A 20 -13.78 0.05 22.03
CA GLU A 20 -15.21 0.22 21.69
C GLU A 20 -15.51 1.67 21.31
N TYR A 21 -16.06 1.89 20.10
CA TYR A 21 -16.11 3.17 19.38
C TYR A 21 -17.42 3.98 19.54
N GLU A 22 -18.43 3.53 20.29
CA GLU A 22 -19.78 4.06 20.10
C GLU A 22 -20.09 5.43 20.74
N ASN A 23 -19.27 5.96 21.69
CA ASN A 23 -19.60 7.23 22.37
C ASN A 23 -18.43 8.17 22.66
N GLN A 24 -17.31 8.09 21.93
CA GLN A 24 -16.14 8.90 22.24
C GLN A 24 -16.00 10.08 21.27
N GLN A 25 -15.64 11.24 21.81
CA GLN A 25 -15.24 12.41 21.03
C GLN A 25 -13.76 12.29 20.71
N ALA A 26 -13.38 12.43 19.45
CA ALA A 26 -12.00 12.50 19.05
C ALA A 26 -11.68 13.89 18.49
N ASP A 27 -10.60 14.48 18.97
CA ASP A 27 -10.00 15.66 18.37
C ASP A 27 -8.95 15.21 17.37
N TRP A 28 -9.03 15.74 16.16
CA TRP A 28 -8.11 15.46 15.07
C TRP A 28 -7.20 16.65 14.84
N PHE A 29 -5.92 16.40 14.70
CA PHE A 29 -4.91 17.41 14.49
C PHE A 29 -4.07 17.11 13.25
N LEU A 30 -3.84 18.12 12.41
CA LEU A 30 -2.77 18.11 11.44
C LEU A 30 -1.58 18.85 12.05
N LEU A 31 -0.45 18.16 12.13
CA LEU A 31 0.79 18.71 12.69
C LEU A 31 1.83 18.86 11.58
N ASN A 32 2.67 19.89 11.67
CA ASN A 32 3.89 19.95 10.86
C ASN A 32 5.01 19.05 11.45
N GLN A 33 6.15 19.00 10.79
CA GLN A 33 7.31 18.21 11.22
C GLN A 33 7.88 18.62 12.59
N GLN A 34 7.63 19.84 13.04
CA GLN A 34 8.04 20.35 14.35
C GLN A 34 6.97 20.12 15.44
N GLY A 35 5.89 19.38 15.13
CA GLY A 35 4.80 19.12 16.07
C GLY A 35 3.84 20.28 16.28
N LYS A 36 3.98 21.39 15.51
CA LYS A 36 3.05 22.52 15.60
C LYS A 36 1.72 22.14 14.95
N VAL A 37 0.62 22.40 15.67
CA VAL A 37 -0.73 22.21 15.16
C VAL A 37 -0.98 23.22 14.03
N LEU A 38 -1.33 22.70 12.87
CA LEU A 38 -1.73 23.46 11.69
C LEU A 38 -3.25 23.54 11.56
N LEU A 39 -3.94 22.42 11.82
CA LEU A 39 -5.39 22.31 11.79
C LEU A 39 -5.84 21.50 13.00
N GLN A 40 -6.99 21.86 13.53
CA GLN A 40 -7.68 21.11 14.58
C GLN A 40 -9.16 20.96 14.22
N TYR A 41 -9.67 19.77 14.32
CA TYR A 41 -11.07 19.46 14.20
C TYR A 41 -11.53 18.78 15.47
N SER A 42 -12.33 19.49 16.27
CA SER A 42 -12.96 19.00 17.48
C SER A 42 -14.44 18.90 17.21
N ASN A 43 -14.95 17.72 16.89
CA ASN A 43 -16.38 17.62 16.66
C ASN A 43 -16.94 16.21 16.85
N LYS A 44 -18.15 16.16 17.44
CA LYS A 44 -18.97 14.96 17.49
C LYS A 44 -19.31 14.40 16.11
N ASP A 45 -19.19 15.24 15.08
CA ASP A 45 -19.56 14.92 13.68
C ASP A 45 -18.41 14.42 12.82
N VAL A 46 -17.14 14.50 13.32
CA VAL A 46 -15.96 14.04 12.60
C VAL A 46 -15.58 12.65 13.06
N LEU A 47 -15.58 11.68 12.12
CA LEU A 47 -15.16 10.31 12.38
C LEU A 47 -13.65 10.13 12.16
N ARG A 48 -13.09 10.78 11.14
CA ARG A 48 -11.69 10.58 10.76
C ARG A 48 -11.15 11.71 9.88
N LEU A 49 -9.88 12.08 10.11
CA LEU A 49 -9.07 12.88 9.19
C LEU A 49 -7.94 12.00 8.63
N ARG A 50 -7.70 12.04 7.33
CA ARG A 50 -6.62 11.27 6.69
C ARG A 50 -6.05 12.02 5.48
N GLY A 51 -4.80 11.69 5.08
CA GLY A 51 -4.24 12.11 3.80
C GLY A 51 -5.05 11.54 2.63
N PHE A 52 -5.16 12.29 1.54
CA PHE A 52 -6.02 11.94 0.40
C PHE A 52 -5.32 12.10 -0.97
N GLY A 53 -3.99 12.03 -0.99
CA GLY A 53 -3.17 12.18 -2.20
C GLY A 53 -3.00 13.64 -2.63
N ASP A 54 -2.01 13.92 -3.45
CA ASP A 54 -1.71 15.22 -4.07
C ASP A 54 -1.78 16.44 -3.11
N GLY A 55 -1.50 16.22 -1.81
CA GLY A 55 -1.57 17.29 -0.80
C GLY A 55 -2.98 17.63 -0.33
N PHE A 56 -3.95 16.77 -0.52
CA PHE A 56 -5.31 16.92 0.02
C PHE A 56 -5.51 16.07 1.28
N LEU A 57 -6.55 16.46 2.04
CA LEU A 57 -7.02 15.76 3.23
C LEU A 57 -8.48 15.37 3.03
N ARG A 58 -8.87 14.20 3.54
CA ARG A 58 -10.25 13.76 3.63
C ARG A 58 -10.72 13.82 5.07
N LEU A 59 -11.79 14.55 5.32
CA LEU A 59 -12.50 14.63 6.57
C LEU A 59 -13.79 13.81 6.46
N ASN A 60 -13.81 12.62 7.07
CA ASN A 60 -15.00 11.78 7.12
C ASN A 60 -15.96 12.28 8.20
N ARG A 61 -17.25 12.43 7.89
CA ARG A 61 -18.28 12.92 8.79
C ARG A 61 -19.35 11.87 9.08
N ARG A 62 -20.01 11.96 10.25
CA ARG A 62 -21.02 10.98 10.69
C ARG A 62 -22.28 10.94 9.80
N TYR A 63 -22.65 12.04 9.15
CA TYR A 63 -23.90 12.16 8.40
C TYR A 63 -23.73 11.98 6.89
N ARG A 64 -22.86 11.01 6.49
CA ARG A 64 -22.67 10.56 5.10
C ARG A 64 -22.18 11.65 4.13
N THR A 65 -21.54 12.70 4.62
CA THR A 65 -20.86 13.67 3.77
C THR A 65 -19.39 13.74 4.14
N ASP A 66 -18.55 13.56 3.15
CA ASP A 66 -17.12 13.74 3.30
C ASP A 66 -16.68 15.07 2.73
N MET A 67 -15.66 15.67 3.32
CA MET A 67 -15.10 16.93 2.85
C MET A 67 -13.68 16.69 2.39
N ILE A 68 -13.34 17.21 1.21
CA ILE A 68 -11.98 17.27 0.73
C ILE A 68 -11.43 18.66 1.01
N LEU A 69 -10.30 18.70 1.69
CA LEU A 69 -9.65 19.91 2.17
C LEU A 69 -8.25 20.03 1.56
N ASP A 70 -7.80 21.24 1.33
CA ASP A 70 -6.37 21.48 1.12
C ASP A 70 -5.59 21.40 2.44
N MET A 71 -4.26 21.48 2.38
CA MET A 71 -3.38 21.41 3.55
C MET A 71 -3.51 22.62 4.48
N LYS A 72 -4.26 23.66 4.09
CA LYS A 72 -4.59 24.82 4.94
C LYS A 72 -5.96 24.67 5.62
N GLY A 73 -6.71 23.61 5.28
CA GLY A 73 -8.05 23.34 5.81
C GLY A 73 -9.18 23.97 5.01
N ASN A 74 -8.90 24.57 3.84
CA ASN A 74 -9.95 25.10 3.00
C ASN A 74 -10.67 23.95 2.28
N THR A 75 -11.99 23.93 2.38
CA THR A 75 -12.82 22.96 1.67
C THR A 75 -12.73 23.19 0.17
N GLN A 76 -12.36 22.15 -0.57
CA GLN A 76 -12.35 22.16 -2.02
C GLN A 76 -13.71 21.74 -2.55
N PHE A 77 -14.23 20.63 -2.06
CA PHE A 77 -15.59 20.17 -2.30
C PHE A 77 -16.05 19.23 -1.18
N THR A 78 -17.35 18.98 -1.17
CA THR A 78 -17.98 17.95 -0.34
C THR A 78 -18.69 16.97 -1.25
N TYR A 79 -18.75 15.72 -0.85
CA TYR A 79 -19.56 14.71 -1.52
C TYR A 79 -20.29 13.86 -0.50
N GLY A 80 -21.45 13.38 -0.89
CA GLY A 80 -22.31 12.54 -0.08
C GLY A 80 -22.69 11.27 -0.82
N TYR A 81 -23.50 10.48 -0.16
CA TYR A 81 -23.98 9.21 -0.71
C TYR A 81 -24.84 9.37 -1.99
N ASP A 82 -25.43 10.56 -2.19
CA ASP A 82 -26.29 10.87 -3.33
C ASP A 82 -25.49 11.37 -4.55
N ASP A 83 -24.22 11.82 -4.33
CA ASP A 83 -23.36 12.32 -5.40
C ASP A 83 -22.40 11.22 -5.90
N TYR A 84 -21.51 10.79 -5.00
CA TYR A 84 -20.54 9.71 -5.23
C TYR A 84 -20.45 8.87 -3.97
N HIS A 85 -20.57 7.57 -4.09
CA HIS A 85 -20.54 6.70 -2.92
C HIS A 85 -19.12 6.48 -2.39
N ASP A 86 -18.11 6.58 -3.23
CA ASP A 86 -16.70 6.60 -2.80
C ASP A 86 -15.86 7.41 -3.78
N VAL A 87 -14.88 8.11 -3.22
CA VAL A 87 -13.85 8.83 -3.97
C VAL A 87 -12.50 8.33 -3.45
N GLY A 88 -11.68 7.82 -4.34
CA GLY A 88 -10.30 7.40 -4.06
C GLY A 88 -9.36 8.58 -3.84
N SER A 89 -8.14 8.30 -3.38
CA SER A 89 -7.12 9.33 -3.22
C SER A 89 -6.75 9.99 -4.54
N PHE A 90 -6.45 11.29 -4.51
CA PHE A 90 -5.95 11.99 -5.68
C PHE A 90 -4.56 11.49 -6.07
N SER A 91 -4.38 11.33 -7.34
CA SER A 91 -3.10 11.08 -7.99
C SER A 91 -3.04 11.83 -9.31
N GLU A 92 -2.03 12.65 -9.49
CA GLU A 92 -1.82 13.46 -10.69
C GLU A 92 -3.01 14.38 -11.03
N GLY A 93 -3.71 14.88 -9.99
CA GLY A 93 -4.81 15.83 -10.09
C GLY A 93 -6.19 15.21 -10.33
N LEU A 94 -6.29 13.89 -10.42
CA LEU A 94 -7.54 13.15 -10.59
C LEU A 94 -7.74 12.12 -9.48
N ALA A 95 -8.99 11.87 -9.12
CA ALA A 95 -9.36 10.79 -8.21
C ALA A 95 -10.41 9.90 -8.87
N MET A 96 -10.26 8.59 -8.72
CA MET A 96 -11.32 7.65 -9.08
C MET A 96 -12.54 7.93 -8.19
N ALA A 97 -13.72 7.94 -8.77
CA ALA A 97 -14.98 8.01 -8.06
C ALA A 97 -15.91 6.88 -8.55
N MET A 98 -16.74 6.38 -7.63
CA MET A 98 -17.69 5.31 -7.94
C MET A 98 -19.12 5.81 -7.78
N ASN A 99 -19.94 5.59 -8.79
CA ASN A 99 -21.38 5.72 -8.73
C ASN A 99 -21.99 4.34 -8.43
N TYR A 100 -22.56 4.17 -7.24
CA TYR A 100 -23.15 2.88 -6.85
C TYR A 100 -24.48 2.57 -7.50
N GLU A 101 -25.24 3.58 -7.93
CA GLU A 101 -26.51 3.34 -8.63
C GLU A 101 -26.23 2.66 -9.98
N GLU A 102 -25.20 3.10 -10.67
CA GLU A 102 -24.77 2.53 -11.94
C GLU A 102 -23.76 1.38 -11.80
N GLY A 103 -23.14 1.24 -10.61
CA GLY A 103 -22.05 0.29 -10.37
C GLY A 103 -20.82 0.57 -11.23
N LYS A 104 -20.57 1.85 -11.55
CA LYS A 104 -19.52 2.26 -12.48
C LYS A 104 -18.55 3.25 -11.84
N CYS A 105 -17.32 3.21 -12.31
CA CYS A 105 -16.24 4.13 -11.94
C CYS A 105 -15.97 5.14 -13.04
N GLY A 106 -15.58 6.34 -12.63
CA GLY A 106 -15.10 7.42 -13.47
C GLY A 106 -14.04 8.22 -12.71
N TYR A 107 -13.75 9.43 -13.16
CA TYR A 107 -12.78 10.28 -12.48
C TYR A 107 -13.26 11.70 -12.29
N VAL A 108 -12.97 12.24 -11.11
CA VAL A 108 -13.25 13.63 -10.73
C VAL A 108 -11.94 14.40 -10.53
N ASN A 109 -11.97 15.71 -10.78
CA ASN A 109 -10.85 16.60 -10.50
C ASN A 109 -10.84 17.07 -9.03
N THR A 110 -9.87 17.89 -8.67
CA THR A 110 -9.68 18.43 -7.30
C THR A 110 -10.81 19.35 -6.82
N LYS A 111 -11.76 19.70 -7.69
CA LYS A 111 -12.99 20.46 -7.36
C LYS A 111 -14.23 19.56 -7.25
N GLY A 112 -14.09 18.26 -7.46
CA GLY A 112 -15.20 17.32 -7.49
C GLY A 112 -15.98 17.30 -8.80
N GLU A 113 -15.48 17.96 -9.86
CA GLU A 113 -16.12 17.95 -11.18
C GLU A 113 -15.74 16.67 -11.93
N GLU A 114 -16.73 16.02 -12.57
CA GLU A 114 -16.51 14.86 -13.43
C GLU A 114 -15.64 15.27 -14.63
N VAL A 115 -14.55 14.53 -14.83
CA VAL A 115 -13.63 14.72 -15.97
C VAL A 115 -13.69 13.54 -16.93
N ILE A 116 -13.80 12.33 -16.38
CA ILE A 116 -13.92 11.10 -17.15
C ILE A 116 -15.22 10.41 -16.71
N PRO A 117 -16.16 10.15 -17.65
CA PRO A 117 -17.48 9.62 -17.35
C PRO A 117 -17.46 8.27 -16.62
N PHE A 118 -18.48 8.02 -15.81
CA PHE A 118 -18.70 6.76 -15.09
C PHE A 118 -19.07 5.64 -16.07
N SER A 119 -18.08 5.00 -16.67
CA SER A 119 -18.27 3.96 -17.69
C SER A 119 -17.49 2.67 -17.42
N PHE A 120 -16.54 2.69 -16.49
CA PHE A 120 -15.67 1.56 -16.18
C PHE A 120 -16.27 0.70 -15.07
N TYR A 121 -16.00 -0.61 -15.10
CA TYR A 121 -16.34 -1.52 -14.02
C TYR A 121 -15.42 -1.30 -12.80
N THR A 122 -14.14 -1.04 -13.05
CA THR A 122 -13.15 -0.67 -12.04
C THR A 122 -12.14 0.30 -12.62
N ALA A 123 -11.51 1.09 -11.77
CA ALA A 123 -10.52 2.08 -12.18
C ALA A 123 -9.46 2.27 -11.09
N ASP A 124 -8.20 2.30 -11.48
CA ASP A 124 -7.06 2.56 -10.61
C ASP A 124 -6.66 4.04 -10.62
N PRO A 125 -5.93 4.52 -9.61
CA PRO A 125 -5.34 5.85 -9.63
C PRO A 125 -4.41 6.04 -10.83
N PHE A 126 -4.35 7.27 -11.35
CA PHE A 126 -3.38 7.62 -12.38
C PHE A 126 -1.95 7.47 -11.87
N SER A 127 -1.10 6.93 -12.71
CA SER A 127 0.34 6.80 -12.45
C SER A 127 1.09 6.99 -13.77
N GLU A 128 2.04 7.92 -13.78
CA GLU A 128 2.84 8.27 -14.95
C GLU A 128 2.02 8.64 -16.19
N GLY A 129 0.85 9.28 -15.96
CA GLY A 129 -0.06 9.78 -16.97
C GLY A 129 -1.10 8.79 -17.48
N LEU A 130 -1.09 7.55 -17.02
CA LEU A 130 -2.01 6.49 -17.41
C LEU A 130 -2.71 5.88 -16.20
N ALA A 131 -3.94 5.39 -16.40
CA ALA A 131 -4.67 4.62 -15.39
C ALA A 131 -5.13 3.29 -15.98
N ALA A 132 -4.96 2.21 -15.23
CA ALA A 132 -5.55 0.93 -15.55
C ALA A 132 -7.05 0.98 -15.25
N VAL A 133 -7.87 0.58 -16.21
CA VAL A 133 -9.32 0.53 -16.07
C VAL A 133 -9.88 -0.78 -16.63
N GLY A 134 -10.90 -1.31 -15.95
CA GLY A 134 -11.59 -2.53 -16.36
C GLY A 134 -12.94 -2.22 -16.99
N VAL A 135 -13.25 -2.91 -18.07
CA VAL A 135 -14.57 -2.87 -18.72
C VAL A 135 -15.15 -4.28 -18.80
N ASP A 136 -16.47 -4.38 -18.63
CA ASP A 136 -17.17 -5.63 -18.83
C ASP A 136 -17.37 -5.87 -20.31
N LEU A 137 -16.96 -7.03 -20.79
CA LEU A 137 -17.28 -7.48 -22.14
C LEU A 137 -18.75 -7.91 -22.20
N PRO A 138 -19.40 -7.83 -23.37
CA PRO A 138 -20.71 -8.41 -23.58
C PRO A 138 -20.76 -9.88 -23.14
N LYS A 139 -21.81 -10.26 -22.42
CA LYS A 139 -21.98 -11.65 -22.01
C LYS A 139 -22.09 -12.54 -23.23
N GLU A 140 -21.27 -13.59 -23.29
CA GLU A 140 -21.50 -14.66 -24.25
C GLU A 140 -22.72 -15.50 -23.83
N GLU A 141 -23.48 -15.97 -24.81
CA GLU A 141 -24.67 -16.80 -24.59
C GLU A 141 -24.31 -18.08 -23.81
N GLY A 142 -24.90 -18.24 -22.61
CA GLY A 142 -24.60 -19.37 -21.72
C GLY A 142 -23.62 -19.12 -20.58
N THR A 143 -23.01 -17.94 -20.48
CA THR A 143 -22.13 -17.58 -19.35
C THR A 143 -22.92 -16.89 -18.22
N GLN A 144 -22.59 -17.22 -16.94
CA GLN A 144 -23.29 -16.62 -15.78
C GLN A 144 -22.79 -15.22 -15.41
N SER A 145 -21.56 -14.86 -15.78
CA SER A 145 -20.94 -13.56 -15.46
C SER A 145 -20.34 -12.90 -16.70
N ALA A 146 -20.35 -11.56 -16.72
CA ALA A 146 -19.56 -10.80 -17.69
C ALA A 146 -18.06 -11.03 -17.43
N GLU A 147 -17.27 -11.02 -18.48
CA GLU A 147 -15.82 -11.11 -18.40
C GLU A 147 -15.24 -9.70 -18.41
N THR A 148 -14.48 -9.34 -17.37
CA THR A 148 -13.82 -8.03 -17.31
C THR A 148 -12.48 -8.08 -18.02
N ARG A 149 -12.17 -7.04 -18.83
CA ARG A 149 -10.87 -6.83 -19.44
C ARG A 149 -10.32 -5.47 -19.06
N TYR A 150 -9.01 -5.44 -18.85
CA TYR A 150 -8.26 -4.26 -18.46
C TYR A 150 -7.47 -3.69 -19.62
N GLY A 151 -7.46 -2.37 -19.69
CA GLY A 151 -6.63 -1.55 -20.59
C GLY A 151 -6.15 -0.31 -19.86
N TYR A 152 -5.59 0.63 -20.60
CA TYR A 152 -5.08 1.87 -20.02
C TYR A 152 -5.63 3.08 -20.77
N ILE A 153 -6.07 4.07 -19.99
CA ILE A 153 -6.57 5.35 -20.50
C ILE A 153 -5.64 6.50 -20.13
N ASP A 154 -5.67 7.56 -20.92
CA ASP A 154 -5.06 8.84 -20.60
C ASP A 154 -5.97 9.69 -19.68
N LYS A 155 -5.49 10.86 -19.23
CA LYS A 155 -6.22 11.80 -18.39
C LYS A 155 -7.47 12.45 -19.03
N LYS A 156 -7.69 12.20 -20.31
CA LYS A 156 -8.90 12.65 -21.03
C LYS A 156 -9.92 11.52 -21.18
N GLY A 157 -9.60 10.31 -20.71
CA GLY A 157 -10.41 9.11 -20.86
C GLY A 157 -10.24 8.39 -22.18
N GLY A 158 -9.28 8.80 -23.01
CA GLY A 158 -8.97 8.13 -24.27
C GLY A 158 -8.14 6.86 -24.04
N TRP A 159 -8.50 5.78 -24.77
CA TRP A 159 -7.72 4.56 -24.74
C TRP A 159 -6.31 4.76 -25.32
N VAL A 160 -5.29 4.44 -24.53
CA VAL A 160 -3.89 4.34 -24.97
C VAL A 160 -3.55 2.87 -25.24
N ILE A 161 -4.10 1.98 -24.42
CA ILE A 161 -3.99 0.54 -24.60
C ILE A 161 -5.38 -0.04 -24.43
N GLU A 162 -5.93 -0.60 -25.52
CA GLU A 162 -7.27 -1.19 -25.52
C GLU A 162 -7.41 -2.33 -24.50
N PRO A 163 -8.63 -2.54 -23.96
CA PRO A 163 -8.88 -3.54 -22.93
C PRO A 163 -8.72 -4.96 -23.48
N LYS A 164 -7.66 -5.63 -23.12
CA LYS A 164 -7.33 -6.99 -23.56
C LYS A 164 -6.75 -7.88 -22.46
N TYR A 165 -6.25 -7.28 -21.39
CA TYR A 165 -5.63 -8.02 -20.29
C TYR A 165 -6.69 -8.54 -19.31
N ARG A 166 -6.39 -9.67 -18.67
CA ARG A 166 -7.16 -10.22 -17.57
C ARG A 166 -6.97 -9.41 -16.29
N ASP A 167 -5.77 -8.85 -16.09
CA ASP A 167 -5.43 -7.95 -15.00
C ASP A 167 -4.33 -6.97 -15.44
N ALA A 168 -4.33 -5.75 -14.88
CA ALA A 168 -3.40 -4.70 -15.24
C ALA A 168 -3.10 -3.82 -14.02
N PHE A 169 -1.83 -3.47 -13.83
CA PHE A 169 -1.35 -2.71 -12.68
C PHE A 169 -0.80 -1.35 -13.09
N ALA A 170 -0.65 -0.45 -12.12
CA ALA A 170 -0.15 0.89 -12.35
C ALA A 170 1.26 0.91 -12.98
N PHE A 171 1.50 1.88 -13.86
CA PHE A 171 2.84 2.13 -14.40
C PHE A 171 3.79 2.62 -13.29
N ARG A 172 5.00 2.06 -13.27
CA ARG A 172 6.11 2.49 -12.42
C ARG A 172 7.41 2.37 -13.19
N ASP A 173 8.21 3.44 -13.20
CA ASP A 173 9.47 3.51 -13.95
C ASP A 173 9.30 3.12 -15.44
N GLY A 174 8.18 3.54 -16.04
CA GLY A 174 7.85 3.32 -17.44
C GLY A 174 7.32 1.92 -17.78
N LEU A 175 7.17 1.03 -16.83
CA LEU A 175 6.68 -0.34 -17.00
C LEU A 175 5.42 -0.62 -16.19
N ALA A 176 4.51 -1.42 -16.75
CA ALA A 176 3.34 -1.93 -16.05
C ALA A 176 3.27 -3.46 -16.12
N LYS A 177 3.03 -4.09 -14.98
CA LYS A 177 2.75 -5.51 -14.91
C LYS A 177 1.35 -5.78 -15.45
N VAL A 178 1.21 -6.81 -16.28
CA VAL A 178 -0.08 -7.24 -16.84
C VAL A 178 -0.19 -8.76 -16.83
N GLU A 179 -1.43 -9.26 -16.78
CA GLU A 179 -1.77 -10.68 -16.88
C GLU A 179 -2.65 -10.90 -18.11
N ASP A 180 -2.30 -11.88 -18.96
CA ASP A 180 -3.14 -12.27 -20.09
C ASP A 180 -4.28 -13.22 -19.70
N THR A 181 -5.09 -13.61 -20.67
CA THR A 181 -6.21 -14.53 -20.48
C THR A 181 -5.80 -15.94 -20.06
N ASP A 182 -4.58 -16.35 -20.38
CA ASP A 182 -3.98 -17.64 -20.03
C ASP A 182 -3.26 -17.59 -18.68
N ARG A 183 -3.41 -16.46 -17.93
CA ARG A 183 -2.76 -16.20 -16.64
C ARG A 183 -1.23 -16.14 -16.74
N ASN A 184 -0.71 -15.71 -17.87
CA ASN A 184 0.70 -15.41 -17.99
C ASN A 184 0.95 -13.95 -17.60
N ILE A 185 1.99 -13.73 -16.83
CA ILE A 185 2.38 -12.40 -16.33
C ILE A 185 3.63 -11.94 -17.07
N GLY A 186 3.66 -10.66 -17.42
CA GLY A 186 4.78 -9.98 -18.02
C GLY A 186 4.72 -8.48 -17.74
N TYR A 187 5.53 -7.71 -18.42
CA TYR A 187 5.55 -6.25 -18.33
C TYR A 187 5.49 -5.61 -19.72
N ILE A 188 4.75 -4.53 -19.80
CA ILE A 188 4.58 -3.70 -21.00
C ILE A 188 5.10 -2.29 -20.76
N ASP A 189 5.50 -1.61 -21.83
CA ASP A 189 5.74 -0.17 -21.84
C ASP A 189 4.42 0.62 -22.04
N LYS A 190 4.49 1.95 -21.96
CA LYS A 190 3.34 2.85 -22.11
C LYS A 190 2.67 2.80 -23.49
N THR A 191 3.28 2.16 -24.48
CA THR A 191 2.67 1.93 -25.81
C THR A 191 1.94 0.60 -25.89
N GLY A 192 2.00 -0.21 -24.84
CA GLY A 192 1.45 -1.56 -24.80
C GLY A 192 2.34 -2.64 -25.43
N LYS A 193 3.60 -2.29 -25.76
CA LYS A 193 4.58 -3.24 -26.25
C LYS A 193 5.14 -4.06 -25.08
N GLU A 194 5.20 -5.38 -25.25
CA GLU A 194 5.84 -6.27 -24.30
C GLU A 194 7.34 -5.97 -24.18
N VAL A 195 7.80 -5.64 -22.98
CA VAL A 195 9.22 -5.52 -22.61
C VAL A 195 9.68 -6.82 -21.96
N ILE A 196 8.85 -7.37 -21.09
CA ILE A 196 9.04 -8.70 -20.50
C ILE A 196 7.90 -9.59 -21.01
N PRO A 197 8.19 -10.69 -21.72
CA PRO A 197 7.16 -11.52 -22.33
C PRO A 197 6.15 -12.07 -21.34
N LEU A 198 4.87 -12.14 -21.76
CA LEU A 198 3.77 -12.75 -21.04
C LEU A 198 3.92 -14.27 -21.01
N ARG A 199 4.72 -14.81 -20.11
CA ARG A 199 5.00 -16.25 -20.00
C ARG A 199 5.20 -16.78 -18.59
N TYR A 200 5.32 -15.89 -17.62
CA TYR A 200 5.61 -16.27 -16.22
C TYR A 200 4.36 -16.54 -15.42
N ASN A 201 4.45 -17.44 -14.45
CA ASN A 201 3.35 -17.66 -13.49
C ASN A 201 3.23 -16.50 -12.50
N LYS A 202 4.37 -15.88 -12.14
CA LYS A 202 4.44 -14.75 -11.22
C LYS A 202 5.72 -13.96 -11.44
N ILE A 203 5.63 -12.64 -11.27
CA ILE A 203 6.78 -11.73 -11.23
C ILE A 203 6.56 -10.79 -10.06
N THR A 204 7.58 -10.59 -9.21
CA THR A 204 7.56 -9.57 -8.15
C THR A 204 7.62 -8.18 -8.75
N ASP A 205 7.33 -7.17 -7.95
CA ASP A 205 7.67 -5.80 -8.35
C ASP A 205 9.19 -5.63 -8.45
N PHE A 206 9.62 -4.65 -9.25
CA PHE A 206 11.04 -4.35 -9.38
C PHE A 206 11.59 -3.70 -8.11
N TRP A 207 12.72 -4.20 -7.65
CA TRP A 207 13.51 -3.63 -6.57
C TRP A 207 14.95 -3.41 -7.07
N ASN A 208 15.45 -2.18 -7.00
CA ASN A 208 16.78 -1.81 -7.50
C ASN A 208 17.06 -2.34 -8.94
N GLY A 209 16.06 -2.21 -9.82
CA GLY A 209 16.19 -2.64 -11.23
C GLY A 209 16.16 -4.15 -11.46
N LYS A 210 15.79 -4.95 -10.46
CA LYS A 210 15.69 -6.41 -10.55
C LYS A 210 14.35 -6.91 -10.03
N ALA A 211 13.88 -8.03 -10.58
CA ALA A 211 12.66 -8.72 -10.12
C ALA A 211 12.89 -10.23 -10.12
N PHE A 212 12.16 -10.94 -9.27
CA PHE A 212 12.08 -12.39 -9.33
C PHE A 212 10.90 -12.80 -10.18
N ALA A 213 11.13 -13.78 -11.07
CA ALA A 213 10.10 -14.33 -11.93
C ALA A 213 10.04 -15.85 -11.76
N GLN A 214 8.84 -16.40 -11.67
CA GLN A 214 8.60 -17.84 -11.61
C GLN A 214 8.13 -18.32 -12.98
N GLU A 215 8.86 -19.24 -13.56
CA GLU A 215 8.48 -19.93 -14.79
C GLU A 215 7.41 -21.00 -14.54
N LYS A 216 6.74 -21.45 -15.59
CA LYS A 216 5.73 -22.52 -15.50
C LYS A 216 6.30 -23.84 -14.96
N SER A 217 7.59 -24.06 -15.08
CA SER A 217 8.32 -25.19 -14.48
C SER A 217 8.42 -25.12 -12.95
N GLY A 218 8.10 -23.96 -12.35
CA GLY A 218 8.36 -23.66 -10.95
C GLY A 218 9.75 -23.09 -10.67
N GLU A 219 10.63 -22.98 -11.68
CA GLU A 219 11.93 -22.34 -11.53
C GLU A 219 11.74 -20.85 -11.23
N VAL A 220 12.33 -20.38 -10.14
CA VAL A 220 12.42 -18.96 -9.77
C VAL A 220 13.75 -18.42 -10.25
N ILE A 221 13.71 -17.39 -11.05
CA ILE A 221 14.85 -16.71 -11.64
C ILE A 221 14.89 -15.24 -11.25
N LEU A 222 16.06 -14.65 -11.23
CA LEU A 222 16.25 -13.20 -11.11
C LEU A 222 16.39 -12.63 -12.53
N ILE A 223 15.63 -11.57 -12.82
CA ILE A 223 15.65 -10.85 -14.11
C ILE A 223 15.95 -9.36 -13.90
N ASP A 224 16.43 -8.68 -14.93
CA ASP A 224 16.52 -7.23 -14.99
C ASP A 224 15.27 -6.60 -15.64
N THR A 225 15.23 -5.28 -15.74
CA THR A 225 14.11 -4.51 -16.33
C THR A 225 13.87 -4.77 -17.81
N THR A 226 14.78 -5.45 -18.49
CA THR A 226 14.62 -5.88 -19.90
C THR A 226 14.08 -7.31 -20.00
N GLY A 227 13.89 -7.98 -18.87
CA GLY A 227 13.51 -9.39 -18.80
C GLY A 227 14.66 -10.37 -19.03
N LYS A 228 15.91 -9.88 -19.07
CA LYS A 228 17.08 -10.75 -19.20
C LYS A 228 17.30 -11.52 -17.90
N LYS A 229 17.40 -12.84 -18.01
CA LYS A 229 17.74 -13.72 -16.87
C LYS A 229 19.16 -13.42 -16.38
N LEU A 230 19.28 -13.06 -15.11
CA LEU A 230 20.55 -12.81 -14.44
C LEU A 230 21.08 -14.09 -13.79
N LYS A 231 20.20 -14.82 -13.08
CA LYS A 231 20.55 -16.13 -12.49
C LYS A 231 19.29 -16.94 -12.13
N SER A 232 19.48 -18.25 -11.92
CA SER A 232 18.49 -19.13 -11.28
C SER A 232 18.64 -19.05 -9.78
N ILE A 233 17.53 -19.04 -9.06
CA ILE A 233 17.50 -18.97 -7.59
C ILE A 233 17.18 -20.36 -7.02
N ILE A 234 16.00 -20.91 -7.33
CA ILE A 234 15.51 -22.17 -6.79
C ILE A 234 14.31 -22.66 -7.64
N THR A 235 13.96 -23.93 -7.54
CA THR A 235 12.66 -24.44 -7.97
C THR A 235 11.77 -24.61 -6.76
N GLY A 236 10.61 -23.95 -6.75
CA GLY A 236 9.68 -23.93 -5.64
C GLY A 236 8.23 -23.98 -6.07
N LYS A 237 7.35 -24.26 -5.12
CA LYS A 237 5.91 -24.45 -5.36
C LYS A 237 5.22 -23.15 -5.80
N TYR A 238 5.64 -22.03 -5.21
CA TYR A 238 5.12 -20.70 -5.50
C TYR A 238 6.20 -19.65 -5.30
N LEU A 239 5.91 -18.42 -5.71
CA LEU A 239 6.74 -17.24 -5.47
C LEU A 239 5.92 -16.21 -4.72
N ASP A 240 6.27 -15.90 -3.48
CA ASP A 240 5.70 -14.79 -2.73
C ASP A 240 6.66 -13.60 -2.71
N ASP A 241 6.14 -12.45 -3.11
CA ASP A 241 6.81 -11.17 -2.91
C ASP A 241 6.61 -10.74 -1.45
N CYS A 242 7.70 -10.63 -0.73
CA CYS A 242 7.71 -10.21 0.67
C CYS A 242 8.08 -8.71 0.83
N GLY A 243 8.32 -8.01 -0.29
CA GLY A 243 8.76 -6.62 -0.32
C GLY A 243 10.28 -6.46 -0.17
N ASN A 244 10.77 -5.26 -0.52
CA ASN A 244 12.20 -4.88 -0.40
C ASN A 244 13.18 -5.88 -1.05
N GLY A 245 12.80 -6.46 -2.20
CA GLY A 245 13.63 -7.44 -2.89
C GLY A 245 13.78 -8.78 -2.17
N ILE A 246 12.91 -9.08 -1.22
CA ILE A 246 12.85 -10.35 -0.51
C ILE A 246 11.69 -11.18 -1.06
N ILE A 247 11.96 -12.44 -1.33
CA ILE A 247 10.94 -13.42 -1.72
C ILE A 247 10.90 -14.59 -0.76
N SER A 248 9.79 -15.32 -0.78
CA SER A 248 9.69 -16.64 -0.17
C SER A 248 9.08 -17.66 -1.12
N THR A 249 9.44 -18.93 -0.91
CA THR A 249 8.84 -20.08 -1.59
C THR A 249 8.82 -21.30 -0.68
N GLU A 250 7.95 -22.26 -0.97
CA GLU A 250 7.99 -23.57 -0.32
C GLU A 250 8.70 -24.58 -1.23
N VAL A 251 9.57 -25.34 -0.63
CA VAL A 251 10.21 -26.50 -1.24
C VAL A 251 9.84 -27.77 -0.47
N SER A 252 9.77 -28.90 -1.17
CA SER A 252 9.59 -30.18 -0.52
C SER A 252 10.96 -30.71 -0.07
N GLU A 253 11.12 -30.99 1.22
CA GLU A 253 12.31 -31.63 1.78
C GLU A 253 11.95 -33.00 2.33
N GLN A 254 12.75 -34.02 2.00
CA GLN A 254 12.60 -35.34 2.58
C GLN A 254 13.24 -35.37 3.97
N VAL A 255 12.42 -35.31 5.02
CA VAL A 255 12.88 -35.26 6.41
C VAL A 255 13.12 -36.67 7.01
N ALA A 256 12.54 -37.72 6.41
CA ALA A 256 12.75 -39.11 6.74
C ALA A 256 12.36 -40.00 5.54
N PRO A 257 12.75 -41.29 5.51
CA PRO A 257 12.31 -42.21 4.48
C PRO A 257 10.76 -42.26 4.38
N GLY A 258 10.24 -41.83 3.22
CA GLY A 258 8.78 -41.76 2.95
C GLY A 258 8.04 -40.59 3.59
N ARG A 259 8.74 -39.66 4.30
CA ARG A 259 8.14 -38.45 4.87
C ARG A 259 8.70 -37.20 4.21
N VAL A 260 7.84 -36.46 3.54
CA VAL A 260 8.15 -35.17 2.89
C VAL A 260 7.47 -34.06 3.68
N GLU A 261 8.19 -33.02 4.00
CA GLU A 261 7.65 -31.79 4.59
C GLU A 261 7.88 -30.61 3.64
N TYR A 262 6.98 -29.63 3.70
CA TYR A 262 7.15 -28.37 2.97
C TYR A 262 7.81 -27.35 3.89
N VAL A 263 8.94 -26.81 3.44
CA VAL A 263 9.72 -25.81 4.19
C VAL A 263 9.66 -24.48 3.46
N LYS A 264 9.27 -23.43 4.17
CA LYS A 264 9.28 -22.06 3.65
C LYS A 264 10.69 -21.49 3.74
N LEU A 265 11.25 -21.13 2.60
CA LEU A 265 12.59 -20.54 2.46
C LEU A 265 12.49 -19.10 1.99
N TYR A 266 13.44 -18.27 2.39
CA TYR A 266 13.54 -16.86 2.03
C TYR A 266 14.81 -16.62 1.20
N PHE A 267 14.70 -15.69 0.24
CA PHE A 267 15.80 -15.36 -0.67
C PHE A 267 15.82 -13.85 -0.93
N ASP A 268 17.02 -13.34 -1.15
CA ASP A 268 17.26 -12.04 -1.78
C ASP A 268 17.97 -12.23 -3.13
N GLU A 269 18.38 -11.14 -3.75
CA GLU A 269 19.13 -11.20 -5.02
C GLU A 269 20.47 -11.94 -4.93
N ASN A 270 21.04 -12.11 -3.73
CA ASN A 270 22.31 -12.81 -3.51
C ASN A 270 22.12 -14.31 -3.24
N GLY A 271 20.96 -14.73 -2.75
CA GLY A 271 20.62 -16.12 -2.49
C GLY A 271 19.72 -16.33 -1.28
N ARG A 272 19.83 -17.51 -0.67
CA ARG A 272 19.05 -17.85 0.53
C ARG A 272 19.49 -16.99 1.72
N ILE A 273 18.52 -16.47 2.45
CA ILE A 273 18.71 -15.72 3.70
C ILE A 273 18.00 -16.42 4.86
N SER A 274 18.36 -16.08 6.09
CA SER A 274 17.67 -16.57 7.28
C SER A 274 16.25 -15.99 7.37
N LYS A 275 15.38 -16.65 8.14
CA LYS A 275 14.04 -16.11 8.42
C LYS A 275 14.14 -14.82 9.25
N GLU A 276 15.11 -14.73 10.13
CA GLU A 276 15.40 -13.58 10.97
C GLU A 276 15.80 -12.38 10.11
N ASP A 277 16.75 -12.57 9.19
CA ASP A 277 17.16 -11.51 8.25
C ASP A 277 16.00 -11.08 7.36
N ALA A 278 15.16 -12.00 6.88
CA ALA A 278 13.98 -11.67 6.11
C ALA A 278 13.02 -10.77 6.91
N ARG A 279 12.78 -11.06 8.19
CA ARG A 279 11.79 -10.33 9.03
C ARG A 279 12.07 -8.84 9.15
N TRP A 280 13.32 -8.42 9.36
CA TRP A 280 13.61 -6.99 9.46
C TRP A 280 13.86 -6.35 8.10
N ARG A 281 14.46 -7.07 7.13
CA ARG A 281 14.71 -6.52 5.78
C ARG A 281 13.43 -6.22 5.02
N MET A 282 12.36 -7.01 5.20
CA MET A 282 11.02 -6.72 4.65
C MET A 282 10.43 -5.40 5.17
N ARG A 283 10.92 -4.90 6.31
CA ARG A 283 10.45 -3.66 6.95
C ARG A 283 11.40 -2.47 6.77
N LEU A 284 12.46 -2.63 5.96
CA LEU A 284 13.35 -1.50 5.66
C LEU A 284 12.57 -0.35 5.01
N SER A 285 12.65 0.80 5.62
CA SER A 285 12.13 2.05 5.10
C SER A 285 13.13 3.16 5.41
N GLU A 286 13.53 3.91 4.39
CA GLU A 286 14.59 4.93 4.52
C GLU A 286 15.90 4.38 5.12
N GLY A 287 16.26 3.14 4.78
CA GLY A 287 17.49 2.48 5.25
C GLY A 287 17.44 1.92 6.68
N LEU A 288 16.32 2.06 7.38
CA LEU A 288 16.13 1.56 8.75
C LEU A 288 14.91 0.66 8.87
N ALA A 289 14.99 -0.39 9.70
CA ALA A 289 13.88 -1.26 10.02
C ALA A 289 13.64 -1.32 11.53
N PRO A 290 12.41 -1.19 12.01
CA PRO A 290 12.09 -1.46 13.41
C PRO A 290 12.24 -2.96 13.68
N TYR A 291 13.04 -3.29 14.67
CA TYR A 291 13.32 -4.66 15.05
C TYR A 291 13.20 -4.84 16.56
N GLN A 292 12.66 -5.99 16.97
CA GLN A 292 12.50 -6.31 18.40
C GLN A 292 13.67 -7.15 18.89
N ASP A 293 14.37 -6.67 19.89
CA ASP A 293 15.39 -7.45 20.59
C ASP A 293 14.73 -8.58 21.39
N GLU A 294 15.07 -9.82 21.09
CA GLU A 294 14.50 -11.01 21.72
C GLU A 294 14.79 -11.11 23.22
N LYS A 295 15.89 -10.52 23.70
CA LYS A 295 16.29 -10.57 25.12
C LYS A 295 15.49 -9.60 25.96
N THR A 296 15.27 -8.40 25.47
CA THR A 296 14.60 -7.33 26.22
C THR A 296 13.12 -7.16 25.85
N GLY A 297 12.70 -7.72 24.70
CA GLY A 297 11.38 -7.49 24.12
C GLY A 297 11.14 -6.06 23.64
N LYS A 298 12.19 -5.21 23.65
CA LYS A 298 12.10 -3.81 23.22
C LYS A 298 12.41 -3.65 21.75
N TYR A 299 11.82 -2.65 21.14
CA TYR A 299 12.09 -2.25 19.75
C TYR A 299 13.20 -1.19 19.69
N GLY A 300 14.04 -1.33 18.71
CA GLY A 300 14.99 -0.33 18.22
C GLY A 300 14.94 -0.29 16.71
N TYR A 301 15.98 0.23 16.07
CA TYR A 301 16.09 0.23 14.61
C TYR A 301 17.43 -0.33 14.17
N VAL A 302 17.37 -1.25 13.20
CA VAL A 302 18.56 -1.83 12.55
C VAL A 302 18.74 -1.23 11.15
N GLY A 303 19.98 -1.08 10.73
CA GLY A 303 20.35 -0.67 9.37
C GLY A 303 20.26 -1.82 8.36
N GLU A 304 20.65 -1.54 7.12
CA GLU A 304 20.66 -2.53 6.01
C GLU A 304 21.56 -3.74 6.25
N ASP A 305 22.55 -3.61 7.12
CA ASP A 305 23.48 -4.68 7.54
C ASP A 305 22.99 -5.46 8.78
N GLY A 306 21.83 -5.12 9.34
CA GLY A 306 21.27 -5.73 10.54
C GLY A 306 21.87 -5.22 11.85
N THR A 307 22.77 -4.24 11.82
CA THR A 307 23.32 -3.64 13.05
C THR A 307 22.37 -2.61 13.65
N TRP A 308 22.41 -2.48 14.99
CA TRP A 308 21.60 -1.49 15.69
C TRP A 308 22.09 -0.07 15.40
N VAL A 309 21.26 0.73 14.75
CA VAL A 309 21.45 2.18 14.56
C VAL A 309 20.79 2.95 15.69
N ILE A 310 19.62 2.50 16.14
CA ILE A 310 18.93 3.01 17.32
C ILE A 310 18.71 1.84 18.28
N ALA A 311 19.27 1.95 19.49
CA ALA A 311 19.22 0.89 20.49
C ALA A 311 17.76 0.50 20.86
N PRO A 312 17.50 -0.79 21.21
CA PRO A 312 16.16 -1.27 21.52
C PRO A 312 15.69 -0.78 22.91
N THR A 313 14.99 0.33 22.92
CA THR A 313 14.49 1.00 24.14
C THR A 313 12.99 1.27 24.13
N PHE A 314 12.30 1.03 23.00
CA PHE A 314 10.90 1.33 22.85
C PHE A 314 10.02 0.09 23.08
N ASP A 315 8.81 0.28 23.56
CA ASP A 315 7.81 -0.81 23.67
C ASP A 315 7.09 -1.06 22.36
N PHE A 316 7.08 -0.05 21.47
CA PHE A 316 6.52 -0.12 20.14
C PHE A 316 7.30 0.80 19.19
N ALA A 317 7.43 0.39 17.91
CA ALA A 317 8.07 1.18 16.87
C ALA A 317 7.41 0.92 15.52
N ARG A 318 7.18 2.00 14.74
CA ARG A 318 6.74 1.95 13.34
C ARG A 318 7.91 2.20 12.39
N ASP A 319 7.68 1.90 11.12
CA ASP A 319 8.63 2.17 10.05
C ASP A 319 8.86 3.68 9.90
N PHE A 320 10.06 4.07 9.44
CA PHE A 320 10.36 5.46 9.12
C PHE A 320 9.59 5.92 7.90
N LYS A 321 9.14 7.18 7.95
CA LYS A 321 8.51 7.87 6.84
C LYS A 321 8.79 9.36 6.93
N ASP A 322 9.28 9.94 5.83
CA ASP A 322 9.64 11.37 5.75
C ASP A 322 10.61 11.79 6.87
N GLY A 323 11.58 10.94 7.20
CA GLY A 323 12.61 11.18 8.22
C GLY A 323 12.17 10.97 9.67
N TYR A 324 10.98 10.41 9.93
CA TYR A 324 10.45 10.21 11.28
C TYR A 324 9.80 8.84 11.45
N ALA A 325 9.87 8.32 12.68
CA ALA A 325 9.14 7.12 13.06
C ALA A 325 8.37 7.31 14.36
N VAL A 326 7.18 6.75 14.45
CA VAL A 326 6.37 6.77 15.67
C VAL A 326 6.80 5.64 16.59
N VAL A 327 7.04 5.98 17.85
CA VAL A 327 7.47 5.04 18.90
C VAL A 327 6.63 5.24 20.16
N SER A 328 6.60 4.22 21.04
CA SER A 328 6.06 4.39 22.39
C SER A 328 6.96 3.78 23.47
N ARG A 329 6.82 4.28 24.69
CA ARG A 329 7.43 3.72 25.90
C ARG A 329 6.37 3.64 27.01
N LYS A 330 6.39 2.54 27.75
CA LYS A 330 5.70 2.45 29.03
C LYS A 330 6.48 3.23 30.06
N VAL A 331 5.78 4.04 30.83
CA VAL A 331 6.35 4.84 31.93
C VAL A 331 5.54 4.60 33.19
N THR A 332 6.20 4.58 34.33
CA THR A 332 5.50 4.54 35.62
C THR A 332 5.32 5.96 36.11
N LEU A 333 4.07 6.39 36.26
CA LEU A 333 3.73 7.71 36.77
C LEU A 333 4.08 7.82 38.26
N ALA A 334 4.15 9.06 38.78
CA ALA A 334 4.45 9.35 40.18
C ALA A 334 3.44 8.69 41.19
N ASN A 335 2.25 8.35 40.71
CA ASN A 335 1.21 7.64 41.49
C ASN A 335 1.34 6.12 41.42
N GLY A 336 2.42 5.58 40.78
CA GLY A 336 2.66 4.14 40.63
C GLY A 336 1.85 3.46 39.50
N LYS A 337 1.03 4.19 38.74
CA LYS A 337 0.33 3.63 37.59
C LYS A 337 1.22 3.59 36.37
N GLU A 338 1.07 2.54 35.55
CA GLU A 338 1.70 2.49 34.23
C GLU A 338 0.90 3.33 33.23
N ASP A 339 1.63 4.04 32.37
CA ASP A 339 1.11 4.83 31.25
C ASP A 339 1.94 4.56 29.99
N VAL A 340 1.40 4.85 28.81
CA VAL A 340 2.10 4.71 27.53
C VAL A 340 2.33 6.09 26.94
N GLN A 341 3.59 6.50 26.89
CA GLN A 341 3.98 7.73 26.24
C GLN A 341 4.34 7.47 24.79
N TRP A 342 3.69 8.22 23.90
CA TRP A 342 3.94 8.22 22.47
C TRP A 342 4.85 9.39 22.08
N GLY A 343 5.71 9.16 21.11
CA GLY A 343 6.61 10.15 20.57
C GLY A 343 7.08 9.81 19.17
N THR A 344 7.91 10.67 18.63
CA THR A 344 8.57 10.45 17.34
C THR A 344 10.08 10.40 17.54
N VAL A 345 10.73 9.57 16.73
CA VAL A 345 12.18 9.52 16.59
C VAL A 345 12.54 10.08 15.22
N CYS A 346 13.51 11.01 15.18
CA CYS A 346 14.06 11.50 13.92
C CYS A 346 15.03 10.47 13.34
N HIS A 347 15.07 10.39 12.00
CA HIS A 347 16.10 9.62 11.31
C HIS A 347 17.48 10.17 11.68
N PRO A 348 18.46 9.33 12.07
CA PRO A 348 19.74 9.78 12.58
C PRO A 348 20.69 10.34 11.51
N ILE A 349 20.31 10.28 10.23
CA ILE A 349 21.15 10.74 9.11
C ILE A 349 20.38 11.77 8.27
#